data_ea89e186c90c5bc3f844ec74b04c5462
#
_entry.id   ea89e186c90c5bc3f844ec74b04c5462
#
_cell.length_a   1.000
_cell.length_b   1.000
_cell.length_c   1.000
_cell.angle_alpha   90.00
_cell.angle_beta   90.00
_cell.angle_gamma   90.00
#
_symmetry.space_group_name_H-M   'P 1'
#
loop_
_entity.id
_entity.type
_entity.pdbx_description
1 polymer ?
#
loop_
_entity_poly.entity_id
_entity_poly.type
_entity_poly.pdbx_seq_one_letter_code
_entity_poly.pdbx_strand_id
1 'polypeptide(L)'
;MAEMISVREAAVRWNITERRVATLCKNGRIAGAKKQGNRWLIPADTQKPADQRLKTGAFRKTERAPKLPLPIGVSNYCLASSEYYYIDKTMMIKDFIDERPMVTLFTRPRRFGKTLNMDMLRTYFEKSDKDTSVYFRDKKIWACGQKYRDYQGKYPVIFLTFKDVKFDTWEETFAAIRDIFAKETRRHKELLTSDKCDEYSKKTYEKLADGKVSEVELASALLDLSAMLHKHYAVAPIIIIDEYDTPIQQGYQKDYYDKVIRFMRNLFSGGFKDNQHLSFGFLTGILRVAKESIFSGMNNLSINSVLDNKYSAYFGFTANEVMEMAEYYGAADKYDEVCQWYDGYRFGKTEIFNPWSVVNYFSNECEPRPFWVSTGSNDIIGEVLAQADEEIYNRLTSLVNGETFTTFIDTGVIYPQIKSNPSTIYSFLLVTGYLKALKTTPSFSGDFMCEVSLPNREISLVYNKEILQRLENLIPPSTAISVQEAIFSGDNARLKAQVQTLLTQSVSSFDTAGENFYHGFMLGLCALLGGAFVTSNRESGDGRYDIQLKPTQKGLPGILIELKAEKNCSDEQLKKLSETALQQINDKKYETELTTAGVRTIYKYGVAFSGKKVEVAVG
;
A
#
# COMPACT_ATOMS: atom_id res chain seq x y z
N MET A 1 -27.40 -8.63 63.25
CA MET A 1 -26.44 -8.31 62.14
C MET A 1 -26.79 -9.25 61.02
N ALA A 2 -26.93 -8.75 59.77
CA ALA A 2 -27.22 -9.63 58.65
C ALA A 2 -26.03 -10.57 58.45
N GLU A 3 -26.31 -11.84 58.27
CA GLU A 3 -25.31 -12.86 57.98
C GLU A 3 -24.64 -12.54 56.65
N MET A 4 -23.31 -12.57 56.59
CA MET A 4 -22.53 -12.23 55.40
C MET A 4 -21.83 -13.45 54.82
N ILE A 5 -21.97 -13.65 53.51
CA ILE A 5 -21.36 -14.76 52.78
C ILE A 5 -20.20 -14.27 51.91
N SER A 6 -19.30 -15.17 51.55
CA SER A 6 -18.17 -14.92 50.68
C SER A 6 -18.57 -14.89 49.19
N VAL A 7 -17.70 -14.35 48.33
CA VAL A 7 -17.85 -14.40 46.87
C VAL A 7 -18.01 -15.85 46.38
N ARG A 8 -17.29 -16.80 46.98
CA ARG A 8 -17.32 -18.21 46.62
C ARG A 8 -18.69 -18.86 46.95
N GLU A 9 -19.23 -18.59 48.12
CA GLU A 9 -20.54 -19.08 48.52
C GLU A 9 -21.66 -18.48 47.68
N ALA A 10 -21.59 -17.18 47.38
CA ALA A 10 -22.53 -16.50 46.47
C ALA A 10 -22.43 -17.06 45.04
N ALA A 11 -21.24 -17.37 44.54
CA ALA A 11 -21.01 -17.97 43.23
C ALA A 11 -21.68 -19.36 43.10
N VAL A 12 -21.53 -20.20 44.11
CA VAL A 12 -22.20 -21.51 44.17
C VAL A 12 -23.71 -21.34 44.21
N ARG A 13 -24.22 -20.50 45.11
CA ARG A 13 -25.67 -20.26 45.30
C ARG A 13 -26.36 -19.73 44.05
N TRP A 14 -25.67 -18.87 43.29
CA TRP A 14 -26.22 -18.21 42.09
C TRP A 14 -25.88 -18.94 40.78
N ASN A 15 -25.13 -20.01 40.85
CA ASN A 15 -24.62 -20.79 39.71
C ASN A 15 -23.92 -19.88 38.64
N ILE A 16 -22.94 -19.11 39.11
CA ILE A 16 -22.07 -18.27 38.28
C ILE A 16 -20.63 -18.32 38.82
N THR A 17 -19.67 -17.84 38.00
CA THR A 17 -18.26 -17.84 38.40
C THR A 17 -17.97 -16.79 39.50
N GLU A 18 -17.01 -17.08 40.39
CA GLU A 18 -16.53 -16.17 41.44
C GLU A 18 -16.11 -14.81 40.84
N ARG A 19 -15.45 -14.84 39.66
CA ARG A 19 -15.07 -13.64 38.92
C ARG A 19 -16.29 -12.80 38.56
N ARG A 20 -17.40 -13.41 38.18
CA ARG A 20 -18.66 -12.70 37.86
C ARG A 20 -19.27 -12.06 39.07
N VAL A 21 -19.27 -12.74 40.20
CA VAL A 21 -19.76 -12.18 41.48
C VAL A 21 -18.91 -10.98 41.91
N ALA A 22 -17.60 -11.11 41.88
CA ALA A 22 -16.68 -10.00 42.21
C ALA A 22 -16.89 -8.77 41.30
N THR A 23 -17.15 -8.98 40.01
CA THR A 23 -17.48 -7.92 39.07
C THR A 23 -18.81 -7.23 39.41
N LEU A 24 -19.82 -8.00 39.81
CA LEU A 24 -21.12 -7.44 40.25
C LEU A 24 -20.99 -6.60 41.52
N CYS A 25 -20.14 -7.02 42.47
CA CYS A 25 -19.79 -6.25 43.66
C CYS A 25 -19.07 -4.94 43.29
N LYS A 26 -18.04 -5.03 42.43
CA LYS A 26 -17.24 -3.86 41.98
C LYS A 26 -18.12 -2.84 41.28
N ASN A 27 -19.13 -3.26 40.54
CA ASN A 27 -20.03 -2.39 39.79
C ASN A 27 -21.25 -1.93 40.62
N GLY A 28 -21.26 -2.14 41.95
CA GLY A 28 -22.34 -1.70 42.85
C GLY A 28 -23.70 -2.37 42.63
N ARG A 29 -23.73 -3.53 41.91
CA ARG A 29 -24.98 -4.23 41.55
C ARG A 29 -25.50 -5.19 42.63
N ILE A 30 -24.75 -5.38 43.70
CA ILE A 30 -25.15 -6.18 44.84
C ILE A 30 -25.37 -5.22 46.03
N ALA A 31 -26.62 -5.00 46.37
CA ALA A 31 -26.97 -4.13 47.49
C ALA A 31 -26.39 -4.68 48.81
N GLY A 32 -25.76 -3.82 49.61
CA GLY A 32 -25.19 -4.20 50.91
C GLY A 32 -23.84 -4.94 50.81
N ALA A 33 -23.26 -5.19 49.63
CA ALA A 33 -21.93 -5.77 49.52
C ALA A 33 -20.87 -4.81 50.09
N LYS A 34 -19.97 -5.34 50.95
CA LYS A 34 -18.89 -4.56 51.58
C LYS A 34 -17.55 -5.19 51.28
N LYS A 35 -16.55 -4.35 51.05
CA LYS A 35 -15.17 -4.81 50.84
C LYS A 35 -14.42 -4.78 52.16
N GLN A 36 -13.90 -5.92 52.59
CA GLN A 36 -13.07 -6.04 53.80
C GLN A 36 -11.69 -6.57 53.39
N GLY A 37 -10.71 -5.68 53.40
CA GLY A 37 -9.40 -6.00 52.84
C GLY A 37 -9.50 -6.30 51.33
N ASN A 38 -8.98 -7.44 50.88
CA ASN A 38 -9.05 -7.89 49.48
C ASN A 38 -10.28 -8.74 49.15
N ARG A 39 -11.22 -8.95 50.10
CA ARG A 39 -12.39 -9.84 49.93
C ARG A 39 -13.69 -9.04 49.95
N TRP A 40 -14.65 -9.44 49.10
CA TRP A 40 -16.02 -8.97 49.16
C TRP A 40 -16.86 -9.85 50.08
N LEU A 41 -17.68 -9.21 50.90
CA LEU A 41 -18.69 -9.86 51.73
C LEU A 41 -20.08 -9.39 51.25
N ILE A 42 -21.00 -10.33 51.12
CA ILE A 42 -22.31 -10.15 50.49
C ILE A 42 -23.39 -10.55 51.53
N PRO A 43 -24.45 -9.79 51.74
CA PRO A 43 -25.52 -10.23 52.63
C PRO A 43 -26.12 -11.54 52.18
N ALA A 44 -26.31 -12.50 53.10
CA ALA A 44 -26.74 -13.87 52.81
C ALA A 44 -28.14 -13.96 52.18
N ASP A 45 -28.98 -12.99 52.44
CA ASP A 45 -30.34 -12.86 51.90
C ASP A 45 -30.43 -12.24 50.53
N THR A 46 -29.29 -11.75 49.97
CA THR A 46 -29.26 -11.12 48.66
C THR A 46 -29.56 -12.13 47.55
N GLN A 47 -30.53 -11.80 46.72
CA GLN A 47 -30.83 -12.56 45.49
C GLN A 47 -29.86 -12.22 44.37
N LYS A 48 -29.66 -13.18 43.45
CA LYS A 48 -28.85 -12.95 42.22
C LYS A 48 -29.37 -11.74 41.47
N PRO A 49 -28.55 -10.68 41.22
CA PRO A 49 -28.97 -9.53 40.42
C PRO A 49 -29.45 -9.97 39.05
N ALA A 50 -30.58 -9.44 38.59
CA ALA A 50 -31.13 -9.74 37.29
C ALA A 50 -30.11 -9.41 36.16
N ASP A 51 -29.96 -10.31 35.20
CA ASP A 51 -29.10 -10.04 34.04
C ASP A 51 -29.74 -8.95 33.17
N GLN A 52 -29.17 -7.74 33.18
CA GLN A 52 -29.67 -6.61 32.40
C GLN A 52 -29.69 -6.91 30.90
N ARG A 53 -28.88 -7.86 30.45
CA ARG A 53 -28.87 -8.32 29.05
C ARG A 53 -30.20 -8.97 28.64
N LEU A 54 -30.91 -9.58 29.58
CA LEU A 54 -32.23 -10.19 29.36
C LEU A 54 -33.37 -9.15 29.38
N LYS A 55 -33.23 -8.05 30.15
CA LYS A 55 -34.27 -7.02 30.26
C LYS A 55 -34.22 -5.95 29.16
N THR A 56 -33.03 -5.64 28.65
CA THR A 56 -32.86 -4.57 27.66
C THR A 56 -32.97 -5.05 26.21
N GLY A 57 -33.16 -6.35 25.97
CA GLY A 57 -33.14 -6.87 24.60
C GLY A 57 -31.80 -6.75 23.88
N ALA A 58 -30.75 -6.27 24.59
CA ALA A 58 -29.41 -6.02 24.04
C ALA A 58 -28.70 -7.29 23.50
N PHE A 59 -29.31 -8.46 23.64
CA PHE A 59 -28.86 -9.74 23.06
C PHE A 59 -30.01 -10.53 22.39
N ARG A 60 -31.14 -9.90 22.03
CA ARG A 60 -31.80 -10.42 20.87
C ARG A 60 -30.80 -10.29 19.74
N LYS A 61 -30.50 -11.41 19.05
CA LYS A 61 -29.99 -11.35 17.66
C LYS A 61 -31.05 -10.56 16.89
N THR A 62 -30.98 -9.22 16.94
CA THR A 62 -31.44 -8.43 15.82
C THR A 62 -30.67 -9.01 14.67
N GLU A 63 -31.36 -9.51 13.65
CA GLU A 63 -30.74 -9.71 12.36
C GLU A 63 -30.03 -8.38 12.09
N ARG A 64 -28.70 -8.39 12.24
CA ARG A 64 -27.89 -7.21 11.90
C ARG A 64 -28.19 -7.02 10.44
N ALA A 65 -28.63 -5.82 10.07
CA ALA A 65 -28.75 -5.46 8.66
C ALA A 65 -27.52 -6.01 7.94
N PRO A 66 -27.71 -6.67 6.79
CA PRO A 66 -26.60 -7.28 6.08
C PRO A 66 -25.51 -6.23 5.91
N LYS A 67 -24.27 -6.58 6.29
CA LYS A 67 -23.13 -5.68 6.18
C LYS A 67 -22.98 -5.28 4.72
N LEU A 68 -22.76 -4.00 4.47
CA LEU A 68 -22.46 -3.53 3.12
C LEU A 68 -21.20 -4.23 2.58
N PRO A 69 -21.18 -4.63 1.31
CA PRO A 69 -19.99 -5.19 0.70
C PRO A 69 -18.88 -4.15 0.60
N LEU A 70 -17.64 -4.61 0.47
CA LEU A 70 -16.47 -3.74 0.29
C LEU A 70 -16.27 -3.40 -1.20
N PRO A 71 -15.86 -2.16 -1.55
CA PRO A 71 -15.79 -1.68 -2.93
C PRO A 71 -14.54 -2.16 -3.68
N ILE A 72 -14.34 -3.48 -3.81
CA ILE A 72 -13.18 -4.04 -4.53
C ILE A 72 -13.30 -3.71 -6.02
N GLY A 73 -12.32 -2.96 -6.55
CA GLY A 73 -12.29 -2.60 -7.97
C GLY A 73 -13.35 -1.58 -8.41
N VAL A 74 -14.13 -1.04 -7.48
CA VAL A 74 -15.14 -0.02 -7.78
C VAL A 74 -14.47 1.35 -7.89
N SER A 75 -14.57 1.96 -9.07
CA SER A 75 -14.05 3.30 -9.36
C SER A 75 -15.16 4.35 -9.57
N ASN A 76 -16.42 3.93 -9.64
CA ASN A 76 -17.56 4.82 -9.74
C ASN A 76 -18.01 5.27 -8.35
N TYR A 77 -17.97 6.57 -8.09
CA TYR A 77 -18.29 7.14 -6.77
C TYR A 77 -19.76 6.97 -6.40
N CYS A 78 -20.68 7.16 -7.36
CA CYS A 78 -22.11 6.98 -7.08
C CYS A 78 -22.38 5.57 -6.56
N LEU A 79 -21.83 4.56 -7.25
CA LEU A 79 -21.97 3.16 -6.85
C LEU A 79 -21.27 2.89 -5.51
N ALA A 80 -20.02 3.35 -5.35
CA ALA A 80 -19.26 3.13 -4.12
C ALA A 80 -19.95 3.73 -2.89
N SER A 81 -20.51 4.94 -3.02
CA SER A 81 -21.13 5.67 -1.91
C SER A 81 -22.53 5.21 -1.54
N SER A 82 -23.26 4.54 -2.45
CA SER A 82 -24.65 4.10 -2.25
C SER A 82 -24.81 2.63 -1.91
N GLU A 83 -23.96 1.75 -2.45
CA GLU A 83 -24.12 0.30 -2.35
C GLU A 83 -23.02 -0.41 -1.55
N TYR A 84 -21.92 0.28 -1.24
CA TYR A 84 -20.77 -0.31 -0.59
C TYR A 84 -20.41 0.40 0.72
N TYR A 85 -19.60 -0.24 1.54
CA TYR A 85 -18.97 0.40 2.69
C TYR A 85 -17.92 1.41 2.20
N TYR A 86 -18.34 2.66 2.08
CA TYR A 86 -17.51 3.75 1.58
C TYR A 86 -16.92 4.57 2.73
N ILE A 87 -15.61 4.73 2.75
CA ILE A 87 -14.93 5.65 3.68
C ILE A 87 -14.99 7.07 3.12
N ASP A 88 -15.63 7.95 3.85
CA ASP A 88 -15.95 9.31 3.42
C ASP A 88 -14.70 10.20 3.29
N LYS A 89 -14.32 10.49 2.05
CA LYS A 89 -13.22 11.40 1.68
C LYS A 89 -13.72 12.77 1.16
N THR A 90 -15.00 13.08 1.31
CA THR A 90 -15.62 14.29 0.73
C THR A 90 -15.09 15.61 1.32
N MET A 91 -14.40 15.58 2.47
CA MET A 91 -13.71 16.75 3.02
C MET A 91 -12.60 17.27 2.10
N MET A 92 -12.09 16.45 1.18
CA MET A 92 -11.18 16.88 0.11
C MET A 92 -11.78 18.02 -0.74
N ILE A 93 -13.09 17.97 -0.97
CA ILE A 93 -13.84 19.00 -1.71
C ILE A 93 -13.81 20.33 -0.94
N LYS A 94 -14.01 20.26 0.39
CA LYS A 94 -13.96 21.45 1.24
C LYS A 94 -12.60 22.12 1.18
N ASP A 95 -11.54 21.37 1.41
CA ASP A 95 -10.18 21.89 1.45
C ASP A 95 -9.80 22.50 0.08
N PHE A 96 -10.24 21.87 -1.01
CA PHE A 96 -10.06 22.41 -2.36
C PHE A 96 -10.79 23.74 -2.56
N ILE A 97 -12.07 23.83 -2.15
CA ILE A 97 -12.86 25.06 -2.30
C ILE A 97 -12.29 26.21 -1.45
N ASP A 98 -11.73 25.91 -0.29
CA ASP A 98 -11.13 26.92 0.58
C ASP A 98 -9.81 27.47 0.03
N GLU A 99 -9.00 26.63 -0.60
CA GLU A 99 -7.70 27.03 -1.17
C GLU A 99 -7.78 27.58 -2.62
N ARG A 100 -8.67 27.05 -3.44
CA ARG A 100 -8.90 27.41 -4.85
C ARG A 100 -7.65 27.46 -5.74
N PRO A 101 -6.80 26.45 -5.75
CA PRO A 101 -5.72 26.39 -6.71
C PRO A 101 -6.30 26.25 -8.12
N MET A 102 -5.69 26.93 -9.11
CA MET A 102 -6.17 26.84 -10.50
C MET A 102 -6.00 25.44 -11.08
N VAL A 103 -4.85 24.82 -10.86
CA VAL A 103 -4.58 23.44 -11.28
C VAL A 103 -3.93 22.69 -10.13
N THR A 104 -4.44 21.52 -9.80
CA THR A 104 -3.94 20.68 -8.73
C THR A 104 -3.46 19.34 -9.29
N LEU A 105 -2.21 19.01 -9.00
CA LEU A 105 -1.61 17.71 -9.32
C LEU A 105 -1.47 16.89 -8.03
N PHE A 106 -2.05 15.70 -8.02
CA PHE A 106 -1.88 14.71 -6.97
C PHE A 106 -0.99 13.57 -7.46
N THR A 107 0.20 13.42 -6.88
CA THR A 107 1.06 12.26 -7.12
C THR A 107 0.98 11.31 -5.95
N ARG A 108 0.44 10.11 -6.19
CA ARG A 108 0.25 9.05 -5.19
C ARG A 108 0.57 7.69 -5.79
N PRO A 109 1.04 6.73 -5.00
CA PRO A 109 1.28 5.38 -5.47
C PRO A 109 0.01 4.75 -6.08
N ARG A 110 0.18 3.63 -6.76
CA ARG A 110 -0.96 2.86 -7.30
C ARG A 110 -1.85 2.34 -6.16
N ARG A 111 -3.15 2.20 -6.41
CA ARG A 111 -4.14 1.61 -5.49
C ARG A 111 -4.46 2.44 -4.24
N PHE A 112 -4.15 3.74 -4.23
CA PHE A 112 -4.48 4.67 -3.14
C PHE A 112 -5.76 5.49 -3.39
N GLY A 113 -6.68 5.01 -4.23
CA GLY A 113 -8.00 5.61 -4.40
C GLY A 113 -8.03 6.85 -5.32
N LYS A 114 -7.00 7.10 -6.15
CA LYS A 114 -6.93 8.27 -7.05
C LYS A 114 -8.16 8.39 -7.94
N THR A 115 -8.47 7.37 -8.73
CA THR A 115 -9.60 7.34 -9.67
C THR A 115 -10.94 7.57 -8.98
N LEU A 116 -11.17 6.92 -7.81
CA LEU A 116 -12.41 7.09 -7.06
C LEU A 116 -12.58 8.53 -6.55
N ASN A 117 -11.50 9.17 -6.07
CA ASN A 117 -11.53 10.56 -5.65
C ASN A 117 -11.76 11.51 -6.84
N MET A 118 -11.19 11.23 -8.01
CA MET A 118 -11.45 12.03 -9.22
C MET A 118 -12.91 11.90 -9.67
N ASP A 119 -13.48 10.70 -9.61
CA ASP A 119 -14.90 10.50 -9.93
C ASP A 119 -15.84 11.12 -8.87
N MET A 120 -15.41 11.17 -7.60
CA MET A 120 -16.10 11.92 -6.54
C MET A 120 -16.12 13.43 -6.85
N LEU A 121 -14.97 14.01 -7.22
CA LEU A 121 -14.90 15.43 -7.60
C LEU A 121 -15.76 15.70 -8.84
N ARG A 122 -15.69 14.84 -9.86
CA ARG A 122 -16.56 14.95 -11.03
C ARG A 122 -18.02 14.92 -10.62
N THR A 123 -18.46 13.91 -9.88
CA THR A 123 -19.86 13.76 -9.45
C THR A 123 -20.36 14.95 -8.62
N TYR A 124 -19.48 15.55 -7.82
CA TYR A 124 -19.84 16.71 -7.03
C TYR A 124 -20.01 17.99 -7.85
N PHE A 125 -19.04 18.29 -8.71
CA PHE A 125 -19.02 19.56 -9.45
C PHE A 125 -19.87 19.54 -10.72
N GLU A 126 -19.99 18.37 -11.36
CA GLU A 126 -20.58 18.25 -12.69
C GLU A 126 -22.06 18.62 -12.71
N LYS A 127 -22.41 19.55 -13.63
CA LYS A 127 -23.78 19.86 -13.98
C LYS A 127 -24.42 18.66 -14.70
N SER A 128 -25.52 18.18 -14.17
CA SER A 128 -26.22 16.98 -14.67
C SER A 128 -27.72 17.19 -14.60
N ASP A 129 -28.47 16.53 -15.48
CA ASP A 129 -29.93 16.47 -15.42
C ASP A 129 -30.40 15.60 -14.24
N LYS A 130 -29.54 14.78 -13.68
CA LYS A 130 -29.79 13.96 -12.49
C LYS A 130 -29.37 14.71 -11.24
N ASP A 131 -30.16 14.63 -10.17
CA ASP A 131 -29.78 15.17 -8.86
C ASP A 131 -28.67 14.31 -8.24
N THR A 132 -27.40 14.71 -8.47
CA THR A 132 -26.24 14.04 -7.90
C THR A 132 -26.01 14.41 -6.43
N SER A 133 -26.72 15.41 -5.87
CA SER A 133 -26.62 15.78 -4.47
C SER A 133 -26.97 14.65 -3.51
N VAL A 134 -27.80 13.72 -3.95
CA VAL A 134 -28.24 12.54 -3.17
C VAL A 134 -27.07 11.71 -2.64
N TYR A 135 -25.94 11.67 -3.38
CA TYR A 135 -24.73 10.92 -3.00
C TYR A 135 -23.86 11.64 -1.94
N PHE A 136 -24.23 12.89 -1.60
CA PHE A 136 -23.44 13.73 -0.68
C PHE A 136 -24.20 14.15 0.57
N ARG A 137 -25.54 14.01 0.60
CA ARG A 137 -26.40 14.51 1.68
C ARG A 137 -26.07 13.90 3.05
N ASP A 138 -25.59 12.66 3.08
CA ASP A 138 -25.17 11.93 4.27
C ASP A 138 -23.65 12.02 4.53
N LYS A 139 -22.90 12.73 3.70
CA LYS A 139 -21.44 12.86 3.78
C LYS A 139 -21.01 14.12 4.51
N LYS A 140 -19.79 14.13 5.04
CA LYS A 140 -19.21 15.22 5.83
C LYS A 140 -19.26 16.58 5.13
N ILE A 141 -19.03 16.61 3.81
CA ILE A 141 -19.07 17.85 3.02
C ILE A 141 -20.43 18.57 3.11
N TRP A 142 -21.52 17.80 3.18
CA TRP A 142 -22.85 18.39 3.22
C TRP A 142 -23.14 19.15 4.51
N ALA A 143 -22.54 18.72 5.61
CA ALA A 143 -22.63 19.37 6.91
C ALA A 143 -21.78 20.66 7.00
N CYS A 144 -20.86 20.90 6.07
CA CYS A 144 -19.98 22.07 6.08
C CYS A 144 -20.68 23.40 5.76
N GLY A 145 -21.93 23.38 5.29
CA GLY A 145 -22.74 24.58 5.09
C GLY A 145 -22.97 24.97 3.64
N GLN A 146 -23.75 26.05 3.44
CA GLN A 146 -24.26 26.46 2.14
C GLN A 146 -23.12 26.89 1.17
N LYS A 147 -22.09 27.55 1.67
CA LYS A 147 -20.90 27.96 0.88
C LYS A 147 -20.38 26.84 -0.02
N TYR A 148 -20.32 25.61 0.51
CA TYR A 148 -19.80 24.46 -0.24
C TYR A 148 -20.87 23.86 -1.14
N ARG A 149 -22.12 23.76 -0.68
CA ARG A 149 -23.25 23.24 -1.47
C ARG A 149 -23.50 24.06 -2.74
N ASP A 150 -23.18 25.35 -2.74
CA ASP A 150 -23.32 26.23 -3.90
C ASP A 150 -22.44 25.83 -5.10
N TYR A 151 -21.41 25.01 -4.86
CA TYR A 151 -20.55 24.45 -5.92
C TYR A 151 -21.09 23.17 -6.52
N GLN A 152 -22.01 22.46 -5.83
CA GLN A 152 -22.51 21.16 -6.26
C GLN A 152 -23.37 21.29 -7.52
N GLY A 153 -23.01 20.52 -8.57
CA GLY A 153 -23.75 20.46 -9.81
C GLY A 153 -23.71 21.75 -10.65
N LYS A 154 -22.66 22.60 -10.51
CA LYS A 154 -22.60 23.92 -11.15
C LYS A 154 -21.71 24.00 -12.38
N TYR A 155 -20.80 23.09 -12.58
CA TYR A 155 -19.75 23.19 -13.59
C TYR A 155 -19.93 22.17 -14.71
N PRO A 156 -19.72 22.51 -15.98
CA PRO A 156 -19.41 21.51 -16.98
C PRO A 156 -18.06 20.86 -16.63
N VAL A 157 -17.89 19.55 -16.89
CA VAL A 157 -16.67 18.82 -16.54
C VAL A 157 -16.17 18.06 -17.75
N ILE A 158 -14.90 18.25 -18.10
CA ILE A 158 -14.14 17.39 -19.02
C ILE A 158 -13.40 16.35 -18.19
N PHE A 159 -13.73 15.08 -18.38
CA PHE A 159 -13.14 13.97 -17.61
C PHE A 159 -12.43 12.97 -18.51
N LEU A 160 -11.11 12.88 -18.38
CA LEU A 160 -10.28 11.96 -19.15
C LEU A 160 -9.55 11.01 -18.20
N THR A 161 -9.45 9.74 -18.58
CA THR A 161 -8.58 8.76 -17.87
C THR A 161 -7.70 8.04 -18.87
N PHE A 162 -6.40 8.04 -18.59
CA PHE A 162 -5.41 7.39 -19.45
C PHE A 162 -4.96 6.01 -18.89
N LYS A 163 -5.68 5.47 -17.90
CA LYS A 163 -5.31 4.22 -17.21
C LYS A 163 -5.06 3.03 -18.13
N ASP A 164 -5.77 2.97 -19.25
CA ASP A 164 -5.73 1.86 -20.21
C ASP A 164 -4.89 2.18 -21.46
N VAL A 165 -4.22 3.32 -21.50
CA VAL A 165 -3.35 3.73 -22.62
C VAL A 165 -1.96 3.08 -22.46
N LYS A 166 -1.88 1.79 -22.82
CA LYS A 166 -0.70 0.94 -22.67
C LYS A 166 -0.49 0.14 -23.94
N PHE A 167 0.12 0.76 -24.94
CA PHE A 167 0.36 0.17 -26.25
C PHE A 167 1.85 0.14 -26.58
N ASP A 168 2.22 -0.72 -27.53
CA ASP A 168 3.63 -0.93 -27.87
C ASP A 168 4.18 0.11 -28.85
N THR A 169 3.29 0.85 -29.53
CA THR A 169 3.68 1.88 -30.51
C THR A 169 3.05 3.24 -30.21
N TRP A 170 3.69 4.31 -30.69
CA TRP A 170 3.11 5.65 -30.58
C TRP A 170 1.80 5.79 -31.35
N GLU A 171 1.72 5.19 -32.50
CA GLU A 171 0.56 5.23 -33.38
C GLU A 171 -0.69 4.64 -32.69
N GLU A 172 -0.56 3.50 -32.04
CA GLU A 172 -1.63 2.88 -31.24
C GLU A 172 -1.98 3.72 -30.00
N THR A 173 -0.94 4.21 -29.30
CA THR A 173 -1.11 5.09 -28.13
C THR A 173 -1.88 6.35 -28.51
N PHE A 174 -1.49 7.01 -29.61
CA PHE A 174 -2.17 8.20 -30.11
C PHE A 174 -3.61 7.89 -30.53
N ALA A 175 -3.85 6.77 -31.21
CA ALA A 175 -5.20 6.33 -31.59
C ALA A 175 -6.10 6.13 -30.35
N ALA A 176 -5.57 5.53 -29.29
CA ALA A 176 -6.29 5.35 -28.03
C ALA A 176 -6.61 6.68 -27.34
N ILE A 177 -5.64 7.61 -27.26
CA ILE A 177 -5.87 8.97 -26.73
C ILE A 177 -6.96 9.68 -27.53
N ARG A 178 -6.91 9.62 -28.85
CA ARG A 178 -7.89 10.19 -29.74
C ARG A 178 -9.30 9.62 -29.52
N ASP A 179 -9.42 8.31 -29.29
CA ASP A 179 -10.69 7.67 -28.98
C ASP A 179 -11.24 8.11 -27.61
N ILE A 180 -10.38 8.32 -26.60
CA ILE A 180 -10.79 8.87 -25.30
C ILE A 180 -11.38 10.29 -25.50
N PHE A 181 -10.72 11.15 -26.25
CA PHE A 181 -11.24 12.48 -26.57
C PHE A 181 -12.55 12.43 -27.38
N ALA A 182 -12.66 11.52 -28.34
CA ALA A 182 -13.89 11.34 -29.11
C ALA A 182 -15.06 10.93 -28.22
N LYS A 183 -14.84 10.01 -27.28
CA LYS A 183 -15.85 9.59 -26.31
C LYS A 183 -16.26 10.74 -25.38
N GLU A 184 -15.30 11.50 -24.89
CA GLU A 184 -15.56 12.65 -24.02
C GLU A 184 -16.31 13.75 -24.78
N THR A 185 -15.92 14.06 -26.02
CA THR A 185 -16.64 15.02 -26.87
C THR A 185 -18.09 14.61 -27.08
N ARG A 186 -18.36 13.33 -27.41
CA ARG A 186 -19.73 12.81 -27.57
C ARG A 186 -20.56 12.87 -26.30
N ARG A 187 -19.94 12.88 -25.13
CA ARG A 187 -20.64 13.07 -23.84
C ARG A 187 -21.26 14.46 -23.75
N HIS A 188 -20.71 15.45 -24.43
CA HIS A 188 -21.20 16.83 -24.51
C HIS A 188 -21.95 17.13 -25.82
N LYS A 189 -22.87 16.23 -26.18
CA LYS A 189 -23.64 16.33 -27.43
C LYS A 189 -24.49 17.61 -27.57
N GLU A 190 -24.82 18.26 -26.44
CA GLU A 190 -25.53 19.53 -26.37
C GLU A 190 -24.78 20.67 -27.09
N LEU A 191 -23.47 20.56 -27.23
CA LEU A 191 -22.67 21.58 -27.94
C LEU A 191 -22.96 21.64 -29.42
N LEU A 192 -23.34 20.52 -30.04
CA LEU A 192 -23.67 20.45 -31.47
C LEU A 192 -24.94 21.25 -31.82
N THR A 193 -25.90 21.26 -30.89
CA THR A 193 -27.18 21.97 -31.09
C THR A 193 -27.20 23.35 -30.43
N SER A 194 -26.08 23.76 -29.80
CA SER A 194 -25.98 25.04 -29.12
C SER A 194 -26.06 26.21 -30.10
N ASP A 195 -26.93 27.16 -29.82
CA ASP A 195 -27.03 28.44 -30.53
C ASP A 195 -25.89 29.42 -30.18
N LYS A 196 -25.19 29.14 -29.07
CA LYS A 196 -24.05 29.95 -28.58
C LYS A 196 -22.72 29.52 -29.22
N CYS A 197 -22.64 28.34 -29.80
CA CYS A 197 -21.48 27.84 -30.52
C CYS A 197 -21.57 28.22 -32.00
N ASP A 198 -20.52 28.86 -32.52
CA ASP A 198 -20.41 29.20 -33.92
C ASP A 198 -20.12 27.96 -34.79
N GLU A 199 -20.31 28.11 -36.12
CA GLU A 199 -20.12 27.02 -37.08
C GLU A 199 -18.70 26.45 -37.10
N TYR A 200 -17.69 27.25 -36.77
CA TYR A 200 -16.31 26.75 -36.66
C TYR A 200 -16.17 25.82 -35.48
N SER A 201 -16.69 26.22 -34.32
CA SER A 201 -16.70 25.40 -33.09
C SER A 201 -17.45 24.08 -33.32
N LYS A 202 -18.60 24.08 -34.02
CA LYS A 202 -19.34 22.87 -34.36
C LYS A 202 -18.58 21.92 -35.27
N LYS A 203 -17.89 22.46 -36.29
CA LYS A 203 -17.00 21.63 -37.14
C LYS A 203 -15.83 21.04 -36.38
N THR A 204 -15.24 21.77 -35.41
CA THR A 204 -14.20 21.24 -34.52
C THR A 204 -14.77 20.13 -33.63
N TYR A 205 -15.97 20.34 -33.08
CA TYR A 205 -16.66 19.30 -32.31
C TYR A 205 -16.87 18.01 -33.14
N GLU A 206 -17.37 18.13 -34.38
CA GLU A 206 -17.62 16.95 -35.24
C GLU A 206 -16.34 16.18 -35.54
N LYS A 207 -15.24 16.86 -35.84
CA LYS A 207 -13.94 16.22 -36.06
C LYS A 207 -13.45 15.49 -34.81
N LEU A 208 -13.57 16.10 -33.64
CA LEU A 208 -13.19 15.49 -32.36
C LEU A 208 -14.08 14.28 -32.06
N ALA A 209 -15.39 14.43 -32.21
CA ALA A 209 -16.37 13.36 -31.93
C ALA A 209 -16.20 12.15 -32.86
N ASP A 210 -15.81 12.39 -34.12
CA ASP A 210 -15.51 11.35 -35.11
C ASP A 210 -14.11 10.71 -34.91
N GLY A 211 -13.26 11.31 -34.11
CA GLY A 211 -11.87 10.91 -33.98
C GLY A 211 -11.05 11.16 -35.26
N LYS A 212 -11.44 12.11 -36.09
CA LYS A 212 -10.76 12.48 -37.37
C LYS A 212 -9.89 13.72 -37.20
N VAL A 213 -9.06 13.71 -36.17
CA VAL A 213 -8.14 14.82 -35.82
C VAL A 213 -6.70 14.37 -35.92
N SER A 214 -5.86 15.30 -36.41
CA SER A 214 -4.41 15.17 -36.39
C SER A 214 -3.84 15.32 -34.96
N GLU A 215 -2.55 15.01 -34.78
CA GLU A 215 -1.85 15.22 -33.51
C GLU A 215 -1.88 16.67 -33.03
N VAL A 216 -1.73 17.63 -33.97
CA VAL A 216 -1.75 19.07 -33.69
C VAL A 216 -3.15 19.52 -33.27
N GLU A 217 -4.20 19.10 -33.98
CA GLU A 217 -5.58 19.43 -33.64
C GLU A 217 -5.99 18.82 -32.28
N LEU A 218 -5.58 17.56 -31.98
CA LEU A 218 -5.87 16.93 -30.71
C LEU A 218 -5.14 17.62 -29.53
N ALA A 219 -3.94 18.17 -29.77
CA ALA A 219 -3.21 18.93 -28.74
C ALA A 219 -3.98 20.19 -28.28
N SER A 220 -4.84 20.77 -29.14
CA SER A 220 -5.70 21.91 -28.80
C SER A 220 -7.08 21.51 -28.24
N ALA A 221 -7.42 20.21 -28.23
CA ALA A 221 -8.78 19.75 -27.94
C ALA A 221 -9.29 20.16 -26.55
N LEU A 222 -8.42 20.21 -25.52
CA LEU A 222 -8.81 20.68 -24.19
C LEU A 222 -9.23 22.15 -24.19
N LEU A 223 -8.50 23.00 -24.91
CA LEU A 223 -8.83 24.42 -25.04
C LEU A 223 -10.14 24.61 -25.82
N ASP A 224 -10.28 23.92 -26.95
CA ASP A 224 -11.45 24.03 -27.82
C ASP A 224 -12.74 23.55 -27.10
N LEU A 225 -12.69 22.41 -26.45
CA LEU A 225 -13.82 21.91 -25.63
C LEU A 225 -14.14 22.86 -24.48
N SER A 226 -13.11 23.38 -23.80
CA SER A 226 -13.30 24.36 -22.71
C SER A 226 -14.00 25.62 -23.20
N ALA A 227 -13.59 26.14 -24.34
CA ALA A 227 -14.20 27.34 -24.94
C ALA A 227 -15.67 27.10 -25.33
N MET A 228 -15.96 25.97 -25.94
CA MET A 228 -17.34 25.59 -26.31
C MET A 228 -18.24 25.42 -25.11
N LEU A 229 -17.78 24.70 -24.08
CA LEU A 229 -18.53 24.49 -22.84
C LEU A 229 -18.75 25.81 -22.09
N HIS A 230 -17.72 26.68 -22.01
CA HIS A 230 -17.85 27.98 -21.39
C HIS A 230 -18.88 28.88 -22.12
N LYS A 231 -18.85 28.89 -23.45
CA LYS A 231 -19.87 29.63 -24.27
C LYS A 231 -21.27 29.10 -24.01
N HIS A 232 -21.45 27.74 -24.03
CA HIS A 232 -22.75 27.11 -23.90
C HIS A 232 -23.36 27.34 -22.49
N TYR A 233 -22.59 27.06 -21.43
CA TYR A 233 -23.10 27.09 -20.05
C TYR A 233 -22.96 28.45 -19.37
N ALA A 234 -22.21 29.39 -19.93
CA ALA A 234 -21.78 30.65 -19.30
C ALA A 234 -21.01 30.45 -17.98
N VAL A 235 -20.47 29.23 -17.78
CA VAL A 235 -19.62 28.83 -16.66
C VAL A 235 -18.44 28.05 -17.24
N ALA A 236 -17.23 28.46 -16.89
CA ALA A 236 -16.02 27.78 -17.35
C ALA A 236 -15.96 26.35 -16.80
N PRO A 237 -15.53 25.35 -17.60
CA PRO A 237 -15.47 23.96 -17.18
C PRO A 237 -14.37 23.69 -16.16
N ILE A 238 -14.49 22.52 -15.53
CA ILE A 238 -13.43 21.86 -14.78
C ILE A 238 -12.83 20.79 -15.69
N ILE A 239 -11.50 20.68 -15.72
CA ILE A 239 -10.78 19.61 -16.41
C ILE A 239 -10.23 18.63 -15.37
N ILE A 240 -10.58 17.35 -15.48
CA ILE A 240 -10.08 16.28 -14.62
C ILE A 240 -9.37 15.24 -15.49
N ILE A 241 -8.09 14.99 -15.23
CA ILE A 241 -7.29 14.00 -15.94
C ILE A 241 -6.72 12.98 -14.95
N ASP A 242 -7.18 11.74 -15.05
CA ASP A 242 -6.74 10.64 -14.20
C ASP A 242 -5.64 9.82 -14.89
N GLU A 243 -4.61 9.45 -14.11
CA GLU A 243 -3.44 8.67 -14.56
C GLU A 243 -2.75 9.25 -15.80
N TYR A 244 -2.47 10.57 -15.76
CA TYR A 244 -1.87 11.31 -16.89
C TYR A 244 -0.50 10.77 -17.32
N ASP A 245 0.23 10.13 -16.42
CA ASP A 245 1.58 9.62 -16.62
C ASP A 245 1.63 8.18 -17.17
N THR A 246 0.50 7.48 -17.30
CA THR A 246 0.45 6.11 -17.85
C THR A 246 0.98 6.04 -19.29
N PRO A 247 0.57 6.88 -20.26
CA PRO A 247 1.16 6.84 -21.61
C PRO A 247 2.65 7.22 -21.63
N ILE A 248 3.09 8.04 -20.67
CA ILE A 248 4.49 8.46 -20.54
C ILE A 248 5.35 7.29 -20.06
N GLN A 249 4.88 6.57 -19.05
CA GLN A 249 5.52 5.33 -18.58
C GLN A 249 5.66 4.32 -19.71
N GLN A 250 4.58 4.08 -20.45
CA GLN A 250 4.57 3.15 -21.56
C GLN A 250 5.53 3.60 -22.68
N GLY A 251 5.56 4.89 -23.00
CA GLY A 251 6.49 5.44 -23.97
C GLY A 251 7.94 5.23 -23.61
N TYR A 252 8.27 5.29 -22.30
CA TYR A 252 9.61 4.97 -21.81
C TYR A 252 9.96 3.47 -21.98
N GLN A 253 9.03 2.58 -21.67
CA GLN A 253 9.24 1.14 -21.77
C GLN A 253 9.32 0.63 -23.22
N LYS A 254 8.74 1.38 -24.19
CA LYS A 254 8.57 0.99 -25.59
C LYS A 254 9.23 1.93 -26.59
N ASP A 255 10.21 2.72 -26.12
CA ASP A 255 11.09 3.57 -26.95
C ASP A 255 10.40 4.66 -27.78
N TYR A 256 9.20 5.16 -27.38
CA TYR A 256 8.56 6.30 -28.00
C TYR A 256 8.36 7.50 -27.03
N TYR A 257 9.18 7.57 -25.98
CA TYR A 257 9.11 8.54 -24.90
C TYR A 257 9.05 10.00 -25.37
N ASP A 258 9.95 10.39 -26.25
CA ASP A 258 10.02 11.78 -26.75
C ASP A 258 8.77 12.21 -27.50
N LYS A 259 8.13 11.29 -28.24
CA LYS A 259 6.87 11.55 -28.95
C LYS A 259 5.73 11.84 -27.97
N VAL A 260 5.56 10.99 -26.96
CA VAL A 260 4.49 11.16 -25.97
C VAL A 260 4.72 12.41 -25.11
N ILE A 261 5.95 12.68 -24.69
CA ILE A 261 6.29 13.91 -23.92
C ILE A 261 5.94 15.16 -24.69
N ARG A 262 6.34 15.25 -25.96
CA ARG A 262 6.04 16.41 -26.81
C ARG A 262 4.53 16.61 -26.98
N PHE A 263 3.78 15.55 -27.23
CA PHE A 263 2.33 15.61 -27.36
C PHE A 263 1.66 16.06 -26.06
N MET A 264 1.98 15.41 -24.92
CA MET A 264 1.38 15.74 -23.62
C MET A 264 1.70 17.15 -23.15
N ARG A 265 2.91 17.64 -23.44
CA ARG A 265 3.30 19.04 -23.19
C ARG A 265 2.38 20.03 -23.91
N ASN A 266 2.14 19.82 -25.19
CA ASN A 266 1.28 20.70 -26.00
C ASN A 266 -0.18 20.61 -25.52
N LEU A 267 -0.67 19.41 -25.25
CA LEU A 267 -2.02 19.17 -24.74
C LEU A 267 -2.28 19.89 -23.40
N PHE A 268 -1.36 19.77 -22.45
CA PHE A 268 -1.51 20.40 -21.14
C PHE A 268 -1.26 21.90 -21.18
N SER A 269 -0.37 22.35 -22.03
CA SER A 269 -0.19 23.79 -22.26
C SER A 269 -1.50 24.43 -22.76
N GLY A 270 -2.16 23.84 -23.74
CA GLY A 270 -3.45 24.32 -24.24
C GLY A 270 -4.57 24.26 -23.22
N GLY A 271 -4.62 23.16 -22.45
CA GLY A 271 -5.69 22.94 -21.47
C GLY A 271 -5.58 23.78 -20.19
N PHE A 272 -4.35 24.03 -19.71
CA PHE A 272 -4.14 24.55 -18.36
C PHE A 272 -3.36 25.87 -18.28
N LYS A 273 -2.49 26.15 -19.28
CA LYS A 273 -1.71 27.38 -19.27
C LYS A 273 -2.51 28.50 -19.91
N ASP A 274 -2.70 29.61 -19.19
CA ASP A 274 -3.38 30.82 -19.67
C ASP A 274 -4.75 30.56 -20.32
N ASN A 275 -5.41 29.45 -20.01
CA ASN A 275 -6.73 29.08 -20.49
C ASN A 275 -7.81 29.91 -19.80
N GLN A 276 -8.33 30.95 -20.46
CA GLN A 276 -9.39 31.82 -19.94
C GLN A 276 -10.75 31.12 -19.79
N HIS A 277 -10.87 29.90 -20.33
CA HIS A 277 -12.06 29.08 -20.26
C HIS A 277 -11.95 27.94 -19.22
N LEU A 278 -10.99 28.02 -18.28
CA LEU A 278 -10.79 27.04 -17.23
C LEU A 278 -11.25 27.59 -15.86
N SER A 279 -12.12 26.87 -15.15
CA SER A 279 -12.40 27.13 -13.75
C SER A 279 -11.35 26.51 -12.84
N PHE A 280 -11.16 25.19 -12.96
CA PHE A 280 -10.20 24.43 -12.17
C PHE A 280 -9.67 23.25 -12.98
N GLY A 281 -8.46 22.78 -12.63
CA GLY A 281 -7.85 21.58 -13.18
C GLY A 281 -7.46 20.60 -12.09
N PHE A 282 -7.71 19.30 -12.31
CA PHE A 282 -7.24 18.21 -11.46
C PHE A 282 -6.50 17.18 -12.30
N LEU A 283 -5.29 16.84 -11.86
CA LEU A 283 -4.50 15.78 -12.48
C LEU A 283 -4.09 14.76 -11.42
N THR A 284 -4.10 13.48 -11.79
CA THR A 284 -3.51 12.44 -10.97
C THR A 284 -2.51 11.60 -11.73
N GLY A 285 -1.46 11.18 -11.03
CA GLY A 285 -0.44 10.27 -11.53
C GLY A 285 0.36 9.66 -10.39
N ILE A 286 1.41 8.94 -10.74
CA ILE A 286 2.40 8.41 -9.80
C ILE A 286 3.59 9.37 -9.72
N LEU A 287 4.13 9.77 -10.88
CA LEU A 287 5.27 10.65 -11.00
C LEU A 287 4.85 12.08 -11.34
N ARG A 288 5.64 13.04 -10.89
CA ARG A 288 5.44 14.44 -11.24
C ARG A 288 5.82 14.76 -12.70
N VAL A 289 6.76 14.01 -13.29
CA VAL A 289 7.34 14.20 -14.63
C VAL A 289 7.74 15.68 -14.93
N ALA A 290 8.20 16.40 -13.90
CA ALA A 290 8.41 17.84 -13.96
C ALA A 290 9.63 18.25 -14.80
N LYS A 291 10.69 17.45 -14.78
CA LYS A 291 11.94 17.73 -15.49
C LYS A 291 11.81 17.61 -17.01
N GLU A 292 10.75 16.96 -17.51
CA GLU A 292 10.46 16.83 -18.95
C GLU A 292 9.73 18.04 -19.55
N SER A 293 9.67 19.13 -18.79
CA SER A 293 9.02 20.37 -19.26
C SER A 293 7.53 20.21 -19.62
N ILE A 294 6.86 19.10 -19.24
CA ILE A 294 5.41 18.91 -19.51
C ILE A 294 4.59 20.02 -18.86
N PHE A 295 5.00 20.46 -17.68
CA PHE A 295 4.38 21.56 -16.96
C PHE A 295 5.21 22.87 -17.03
N SER A 296 6.16 22.97 -17.98
CA SER A 296 6.99 24.17 -18.10
C SER A 296 6.13 25.37 -18.47
N GLY A 297 6.32 26.44 -17.70
CA GLY A 297 5.55 27.67 -17.89
C GLY A 297 4.14 27.65 -17.29
N MET A 298 3.71 26.58 -16.61
CA MET A 298 2.49 26.56 -15.81
C MET A 298 2.78 27.07 -14.40
N ASN A 299 2.64 28.38 -14.19
CA ASN A 299 2.87 29.03 -12.89
C ASN A 299 1.69 28.81 -11.92
N ASN A 300 0.59 28.21 -12.39
CA ASN A 300 -0.66 28.00 -11.69
C ASN A 300 -0.85 26.57 -11.18
N LEU A 301 0.20 25.73 -11.19
CA LEU A 301 0.15 24.33 -10.77
C LEU A 301 0.50 24.17 -9.27
N SER A 302 -0.46 23.70 -8.49
CA SER A 302 -0.27 23.26 -7.10
C SER A 302 0.02 21.76 -7.07
N ILE A 303 1.21 21.36 -6.61
CA ILE A 303 1.66 19.99 -6.59
C ILE A 303 1.53 19.44 -5.18
N ASN A 304 0.98 18.24 -5.07
CA ASN A 304 0.78 17.53 -3.82
C ASN A 304 1.34 16.10 -3.94
N SER A 305 2.58 15.94 -3.50
CA SER A 305 3.32 14.67 -3.51
C SER A 305 3.11 13.85 -2.23
N VAL A 306 3.73 12.68 -2.16
CA VAL A 306 3.72 11.84 -0.96
C VAL A 306 4.44 12.47 0.24
N LEU A 307 5.29 13.49 0.03
CA LEU A 307 5.99 14.19 1.11
C LEU A 307 5.22 15.41 1.64
N ASP A 308 4.12 15.80 0.97
CA ASP A 308 3.33 16.97 1.35
C ASP A 308 2.25 16.63 2.37
N ASN A 309 2.01 17.55 3.33
CA ASN A 309 0.98 17.38 4.34
C ASN A 309 -0.44 17.63 3.81
N LYS A 310 -0.56 18.47 2.77
CA LYS A 310 -1.85 18.77 2.17
C LYS A 310 -2.42 17.53 1.49
N TYR A 311 -3.73 17.33 1.64
CA TYR A 311 -4.47 16.21 1.06
C TYR A 311 -3.93 14.82 1.43
N SER A 312 -3.05 14.71 2.44
CA SER A 312 -2.39 13.46 2.83
C SER A 312 -3.39 12.38 3.28
N ALA A 313 -4.46 12.75 3.99
CA ALA A 313 -5.46 11.82 4.52
C ALA A 313 -6.54 11.37 3.51
N TYR A 314 -6.60 11.97 2.32
CA TYR A 314 -7.66 11.66 1.34
C TYR A 314 -7.30 10.50 0.40
N PHE A 315 -6.03 10.21 0.25
CA PHE A 315 -5.55 9.11 -0.58
C PHE A 315 -5.05 7.97 0.31
N GLY A 316 -5.83 6.91 0.43
CA GLY A 316 -5.59 5.82 1.37
C GLY A 316 -6.50 5.88 2.60
N PHE A 317 -6.28 5.00 3.57
CA PHE A 317 -7.04 4.95 4.81
C PHE A 317 -6.17 5.35 5.99
N THR A 318 -6.71 6.16 6.89
CA THR A 318 -6.08 6.49 8.17
C THR A 318 -6.30 5.36 9.18
N ALA A 319 -5.52 5.35 10.26
CA ALA A 319 -5.65 4.36 11.34
C ALA A 319 -7.07 4.31 11.93
N ASN A 320 -7.69 5.47 12.17
CA ASN A 320 -9.05 5.53 12.69
C ASN A 320 -10.08 4.92 11.72
N GLU A 321 -9.95 5.20 10.42
CA GLU A 321 -10.85 4.66 9.40
C GLU A 321 -10.72 3.14 9.26
N VAL A 322 -9.52 2.59 9.40
CA VAL A 322 -9.29 1.14 9.40
C VAL A 322 -9.83 0.50 10.68
N MET A 323 -9.69 1.15 11.83
CA MET A 323 -10.26 0.68 13.09
C MET A 323 -11.79 0.65 13.04
N GLU A 324 -12.44 1.72 12.54
CA GLU A 324 -13.89 1.79 12.33
C GLU A 324 -14.37 0.69 11.37
N MET A 325 -13.61 0.42 10.30
CA MET A 325 -13.89 -0.67 9.36
C MET A 325 -13.79 -2.04 10.06
N ALA A 326 -12.73 -2.28 10.85
CA ALA A 326 -12.55 -3.52 11.60
C ALA A 326 -13.70 -3.77 12.60
N GLU A 327 -14.13 -2.72 13.30
CA GLU A 327 -15.30 -2.78 14.19
C GLU A 327 -16.60 -3.09 13.43
N TYR A 328 -16.83 -2.41 12.29
CA TYR A 328 -18.00 -2.63 11.44
C TYR A 328 -18.10 -4.07 10.95
N TYR A 329 -16.98 -4.65 10.52
CA TYR A 329 -16.92 -6.04 10.06
C TYR A 329 -16.78 -7.05 11.21
N GLY A 330 -16.70 -6.60 12.48
CA GLY A 330 -16.61 -7.47 13.66
C GLY A 330 -15.27 -8.18 13.79
N ALA A 331 -14.22 -7.58 13.29
CA ALA A 331 -12.85 -8.03 13.29
C ALA A 331 -11.90 -7.06 14.04
N ALA A 332 -12.40 -6.39 15.08
CA ALA A 332 -11.62 -5.45 15.87
C ALA A 332 -10.41 -6.10 16.56
N ASP A 333 -10.49 -7.40 16.86
CA ASP A 333 -9.40 -8.22 17.41
C ASP A 333 -8.28 -8.48 16.38
N LYS A 334 -8.52 -8.20 15.10
CA LYS A 334 -7.57 -8.37 14.00
C LYS A 334 -6.83 -7.08 13.63
N TYR A 335 -7.09 -5.97 14.31
CA TYR A 335 -6.51 -4.68 13.96
C TYR A 335 -4.97 -4.68 13.99
N ASP A 336 -4.36 -5.31 15.00
CA ASP A 336 -2.90 -5.42 15.11
C ASP A 336 -2.29 -6.21 13.93
N GLU A 337 -2.99 -7.24 13.45
CA GLU A 337 -2.58 -8.01 12.27
C GLU A 337 -2.65 -7.16 11.00
N VAL A 338 -3.72 -6.38 10.83
CA VAL A 338 -3.86 -5.42 9.71
C VAL A 338 -2.72 -4.39 9.71
N CYS A 339 -2.36 -3.87 10.89
CA CYS A 339 -1.25 -2.94 11.05
C CYS A 339 0.07 -3.57 10.62
N GLN A 340 0.38 -4.77 11.08
CA GLN A 340 1.64 -5.46 10.73
C GLN A 340 1.78 -5.70 9.22
N TRP A 341 0.67 -5.95 8.52
CA TRP A 341 0.70 -6.31 7.12
C TRP A 341 0.58 -5.12 6.17
N TYR A 342 -0.24 -4.11 6.47
CA TYR A 342 -0.70 -3.12 5.49
C TYR A 342 -0.53 -1.67 5.93
N ASP A 343 -0.16 -1.43 7.20
CA ASP A 343 0.20 -0.10 7.68
C ASP A 343 1.59 0.31 7.19
N GLY A 344 1.92 1.56 7.44
CA GLY A 344 3.29 2.06 7.34
C GLY A 344 3.59 2.89 6.10
N TYR A 345 2.63 3.18 5.24
CA TYR A 345 2.81 4.28 4.30
C TYR A 345 2.69 5.61 5.05
N ARG A 346 3.43 6.60 4.59
CA ARG A 346 3.41 7.92 5.19
C ARG A 346 3.32 8.99 4.11
N PHE A 347 2.23 9.77 4.16
CA PHE A 347 2.07 10.94 3.30
C PHE A 347 2.19 12.19 4.14
N GLY A 348 3.26 12.97 3.93
CA GLY A 348 3.64 14.04 4.82
C GLY A 348 3.82 13.54 6.25
N LYS A 349 2.96 13.98 7.17
CA LYS A 349 2.93 13.56 8.59
C LYS A 349 1.87 12.52 8.90
N THR A 350 1.04 12.12 7.94
CA THR A 350 -0.09 11.21 8.13
C THR A 350 0.30 9.78 7.82
N GLU A 351 0.07 8.86 8.73
CA GLU A 351 0.19 7.42 8.50
C GLU A 351 -1.03 6.93 7.72
N ILE A 352 -0.77 6.13 6.70
CA ILE A 352 -1.77 5.73 5.70
C ILE A 352 -1.63 4.24 5.39
N PHE A 353 -2.74 3.54 5.41
CA PHE A 353 -2.88 2.17 4.93
C PHE A 353 -3.19 2.15 3.44
N ASN A 354 -2.71 1.12 2.75
CA ASN A 354 -3.10 0.87 1.37
C ASN A 354 -4.56 0.40 1.30
N PRO A 355 -5.48 1.15 0.65
CA PRO A 355 -6.90 0.78 0.60
C PRO A 355 -7.16 -0.55 -0.07
N TRP A 356 -6.43 -0.87 -1.13
CA TRP A 356 -6.59 -2.12 -1.88
C TRP A 356 -6.31 -3.33 -1.00
N SER A 357 -5.19 -3.31 -0.27
CA SER A 357 -4.80 -4.42 0.59
C SER A 357 -5.74 -4.58 1.77
N VAL A 358 -6.13 -3.49 2.43
CA VAL A 358 -7.07 -3.50 3.56
C VAL A 358 -8.44 -4.02 3.15
N VAL A 359 -8.99 -3.51 2.03
CA VAL A 359 -10.32 -3.93 1.53
C VAL A 359 -10.31 -5.42 1.17
N ASN A 360 -9.26 -5.90 0.49
CA ASN A 360 -9.12 -7.31 0.14
C ASN A 360 -8.95 -8.20 1.38
N TYR A 361 -8.22 -7.75 2.40
CA TYR A 361 -8.06 -8.48 3.66
C TYR A 361 -9.41 -8.73 4.34
N PHE A 362 -10.21 -7.69 4.55
CA PHE A 362 -11.53 -7.84 5.16
C PHE A 362 -12.52 -8.61 4.29
N SER A 363 -12.37 -8.56 2.96
CA SER A 363 -13.21 -9.36 2.04
C SER A 363 -12.80 -10.83 1.98
N ASN A 364 -11.55 -11.16 2.36
CA ASN A 364 -10.99 -12.51 2.33
C ASN A 364 -10.92 -13.11 3.74
N GLU A 365 -12.01 -12.99 4.51
CA GLU A 365 -12.16 -13.57 5.86
C GLU A 365 -11.04 -13.21 6.84
N CYS A 366 -10.43 -12.05 6.67
CA CYS A 366 -9.27 -11.57 7.42
C CYS A 366 -8.05 -12.49 7.33
N GLU A 367 -7.86 -13.17 6.20
CA GLU A 367 -6.62 -13.89 5.90
C GLU A 367 -5.59 -12.94 5.29
N PRO A 368 -4.43 -12.73 5.91
CA PRO A 368 -3.43 -11.82 5.39
C PRO A 368 -2.69 -12.43 4.19
N ARG A 369 -2.64 -11.68 3.09
CA ARG A 369 -1.95 -12.03 1.84
C ARG A 369 -1.31 -10.79 1.21
N PRO A 370 -0.30 -10.96 0.35
CA PRO A 370 0.29 -9.84 -0.39
C PRO A 370 -0.61 -9.41 -1.56
N PHE A 371 -1.74 -8.76 -1.27
CA PHE A 371 -2.75 -8.38 -2.28
C PHE A 371 -2.26 -7.35 -3.28
N TRP A 372 -1.39 -6.43 -2.86
CA TRP A 372 -0.85 -5.39 -3.74
C TRP A 372 0.12 -5.97 -4.78
N VAL A 373 0.92 -6.94 -4.40
CA VAL A 373 1.86 -7.66 -5.26
C VAL A 373 1.19 -8.33 -6.44
N SER A 374 -0.02 -8.85 -6.24
CA SER A 374 -0.78 -9.57 -7.25
C SER A 374 -1.39 -8.68 -8.34
N THR A 375 -1.25 -7.35 -8.26
CA THR A 375 -1.95 -6.41 -9.15
C THR A 375 -1.21 -6.02 -10.42
N GLY A 376 -0.07 -6.66 -10.72
CA GLY A 376 0.70 -6.47 -11.96
C GLY A 376 1.68 -5.28 -11.92
N SER A 377 2.76 -5.41 -12.67
CA SER A 377 3.88 -4.46 -12.85
C SER A 377 4.74 -4.20 -11.60
N ASN A 378 5.15 -5.25 -10.89
CA ASN A 378 6.35 -5.21 -10.07
C ASN A 378 7.63 -5.20 -10.93
N ASP A 379 7.46 -5.24 -12.27
CA ASP A 379 8.54 -5.16 -13.26
C ASP A 379 9.52 -4.03 -12.98
N ILE A 380 9.01 -2.93 -12.41
CA ILE A 380 9.82 -1.76 -12.02
C ILE A 380 10.86 -2.11 -10.94
N ILE A 381 10.51 -2.89 -9.91
CA ILE A 381 11.53 -3.32 -8.93
C ILE A 381 12.50 -4.28 -9.57
N GLY A 382 12.03 -5.20 -10.39
CA GLY A 382 12.88 -6.09 -11.18
C GLY A 382 13.85 -5.31 -12.06
N GLU A 383 13.39 -4.27 -12.77
CA GLU A 383 14.22 -3.37 -13.57
C GLU A 383 15.24 -2.59 -12.72
N VAL A 384 14.82 -2.06 -11.57
CA VAL A 384 15.69 -1.35 -10.63
C VAL A 384 16.77 -2.27 -10.06
N LEU A 385 16.38 -3.47 -9.62
CA LEU A 385 17.32 -4.46 -9.10
C LEU A 385 18.25 -5.00 -10.18
N ALA A 386 17.79 -5.12 -11.43
CA ALA A 386 18.62 -5.54 -12.56
C ALA A 386 19.74 -4.53 -12.87
N GLN A 387 19.53 -3.26 -12.51
CA GLN A 387 20.49 -2.17 -12.71
C GLN A 387 21.23 -1.79 -11.43
N ALA A 388 20.85 -2.37 -10.28
CA ALA A 388 21.46 -2.09 -8.99
C ALA A 388 22.93 -2.56 -8.98
N ASP A 389 23.82 -1.65 -8.61
CA ASP A 389 25.19 -1.99 -8.22
C ASP A 389 25.20 -2.68 -6.83
N GLU A 390 26.37 -3.05 -6.37
CA GLU A 390 26.54 -3.74 -5.08
C GLU A 390 26.07 -2.86 -3.91
N GLU A 391 26.29 -1.54 -3.95
CA GLU A 391 25.88 -0.65 -2.88
C GLU A 391 24.35 -0.56 -2.79
N ILE A 392 23.66 -0.37 -3.91
CA ILE A 392 22.19 -0.33 -3.97
C ILE A 392 21.62 -1.67 -3.49
N TYR A 393 22.16 -2.79 -3.95
CA TYR A 393 21.70 -4.11 -3.56
C TYR A 393 21.84 -4.32 -2.04
N ASN A 394 23.00 -4.00 -1.47
CA ASN A 394 23.25 -4.11 -0.03
C ASN A 394 22.30 -3.22 0.78
N ARG A 395 22.05 -1.98 0.36
CA ARG A 395 21.11 -1.07 1.03
C ARG A 395 19.66 -1.57 0.95
N LEU A 396 19.23 -2.11 -0.20
CA LEU A 396 17.88 -2.67 -0.33
C LEU A 396 17.72 -3.95 0.50
N THR A 397 18.76 -4.77 0.60
CA THR A 397 18.78 -5.96 1.47
C THR A 397 18.73 -5.56 2.94
N SER A 398 19.45 -4.52 3.36
CA SER A 398 19.41 -4.04 4.74
C SER A 398 18.02 -3.55 5.14
N LEU A 399 17.27 -2.93 4.21
CA LEU A 399 15.87 -2.56 4.44
C LEU A 399 14.96 -3.77 4.70
N VAL A 400 15.19 -4.88 3.98
CA VAL A 400 14.45 -6.13 4.18
C VAL A 400 14.71 -6.70 5.59
N ASN A 401 15.91 -6.50 6.10
CA ASN A 401 16.31 -6.87 7.46
C ASN A 401 15.80 -5.90 8.55
N GLY A 402 15.02 -4.87 8.15
CA GLY A 402 14.42 -3.90 9.08
C GLY A 402 15.34 -2.73 9.45
N GLU A 403 16.47 -2.58 8.78
CA GLU A 403 17.35 -1.42 8.93
C GLU A 403 16.80 -0.20 8.19
N THR A 404 17.37 0.96 8.45
CA THR A 404 17.04 2.23 7.78
C THR A 404 18.30 2.88 7.25
N PHE A 405 18.19 3.70 6.23
CA PHE A 405 19.28 4.57 5.81
C PHE A 405 18.78 5.94 5.36
N THR A 406 19.68 6.92 5.38
CA THR A 406 19.36 8.28 4.92
C THR A 406 19.82 8.48 3.48
N THR A 407 18.95 9.06 2.65
CA THR A 407 19.25 9.36 1.24
C THR A 407 18.55 10.65 0.78
N PHE A 408 19.01 11.21 -0.33
CA PHE A 408 18.34 12.33 -0.98
C PHE A 408 17.14 11.83 -1.81
N ILE A 409 16.03 12.52 -1.69
CA ILE A 409 14.79 12.23 -2.41
C ILE A 409 14.39 13.44 -3.25
N ASP A 410 14.30 13.22 -4.55
CA ASP A 410 13.75 14.14 -5.53
C ASP A 410 12.34 13.68 -5.93
N THR A 411 11.32 14.42 -5.52
CA THR A 411 9.92 14.13 -5.90
C THR A 411 9.60 14.43 -7.36
N GLY A 412 10.52 15.10 -8.06
CA GLY A 412 10.43 15.40 -9.49
C GLY A 412 11.14 14.38 -10.38
N VAL A 413 11.47 13.20 -9.87
CA VAL A 413 12.12 12.11 -10.61
C VAL A 413 11.37 11.75 -11.89
N ILE A 414 12.13 11.46 -12.96
CA ILE A 414 11.63 11.02 -14.26
C ILE A 414 12.23 9.68 -14.68
N TYR A 415 11.53 8.95 -15.54
CA TYR A 415 11.95 7.61 -15.97
C TYR A 415 13.39 7.53 -16.52
N PRO A 416 13.85 8.42 -17.42
CA PRO A 416 15.21 8.35 -17.95
C PRO A 416 16.31 8.51 -16.91
N GLN A 417 16.02 9.15 -15.77
CA GLN A 417 17.01 9.38 -14.72
C GLN A 417 17.23 8.16 -13.81
N ILE A 418 16.34 7.17 -13.82
CA ILE A 418 16.45 5.97 -12.98
C ILE A 418 17.78 5.24 -13.23
N LYS A 419 18.28 5.30 -14.47
CA LYS A 419 19.54 4.66 -14.88
C LYS A 419 20.81 5.45 -14.52
N SER A 420 20.69 6.71 -14.10
CA SER A 420 21.85 7.61 -14.06
C SER A 420 22.43 7.87 -12.66
N ASN A 421 21.66 7.61 -11.57
CA ASN A 421 22.12 7.94 -10.22
C ASN A 421 21.39 7.08 -9.17
N PRO A 422 22.10 6.48 -8.19
CA PRO A 422 21.50 5.70 -7.09
C PRO A 422 20.39 6.44 -6.31
N SER A 423 20.57 7.74 -6.03
CA SER A 423 19.56 8.53 -5.30
C SER A 423 18.25 8.65 -6.09
N THR A 424 18.30 8.61 -7.40
CA THR A 424 17.11 8.61 -8.27
C THR A 424 16.31 7.33 -8.12
N ILE A 425 16.97 6.19 -7.96
CA ILE A 425 16.34 4.90 -7.67
C ILE A 425 15.53 4.98 -6.39
N TYR A 426 16.12 5.48 -5.30
CA TYR A 426 15.41 5.60 -4.02
C TYR A 426 14.25 6.60 -4.09
N SER A 427 14.43 7.70 -4.82
CA SER A 427 13.36 8.67 -5.10
C SER A 427 12.19 8.01 -5.82
N PHE A 428 12.48 7.23 -6.85
CA PHE A 428 11.49 6.49 -7.61
C PHE A 428 10.75 5.45 -6.74
N LEU A 429 11.48 4.64 -5.97
CA LEU A 429 10.91 3.65 -5.06
C LEU A 429 10.01 4.30 -3.99
N LEU A 430 10.37 5.50 -3.50
CA LEU A 430 9.57 6.21 -2.52
C LEU A 430 8.26 6.75 -3.13
N VAL A 431 8.31 7.43 -4.26
CA VAL A 431 7.11 8.02 -4.88
C VAL A 431 6.16 6.96 -5.43
N THR A 432 6.68 5.77 -5.80
CA THR A 432 5.88 4.62 -6.23
C THR A 432 5.33 3.77 -5.09
N GLY A 433 5.76 4.03 -3.84
CA GLY A 433 5.25 3.37 -2.63
C GLY A 433 5.99 2.10 -2.21
N TYR A 434 7.17 1.86 -2.76
CA TYR A 434 8.03 0.74 -2.34
C TYR A 434 8.94 1.10 -1.16
N LEU A 435 9.11 2.39 -0.87
CA LEU A 435 9.74 2.92 0.33
C LEU A 435 8.80 3.89 1.04
N LYS A 436 9.05 4.12 2.34
CA LYS A 436 8.47 5.20 3.12
C LYS A 436 9.54 6.10 3.70
N ALA A 437 9.22 7.38 3.91
CA ALA A 437 10.07 8.31 4.64
C ALA A 437 9.68 8.33 6.12
N LEU A 438 10.59 7.93 7.00
CA LEU A 438 10.43 8.01 8.45
C LEU A 438 10.64 9.43 8.94
N LYS A 439 11.67 10.09 8.42
CA LYS A 439 12.04 11.45 8.73
C LYS A 439 12.37 12.19 7.44
N THR A 440 11.89 13.41 7.31
CA THR A 440 12.10 14.26 6.14
C THR A 440 12.67 15.60 6.60
N THR A 441 13.79 16.00 6.02
CA THR A 441 14.44 17.29 6.28
C THR A 441 14.69 17.98 4.93
N PRO A 442 14.26 19.23 4.75
CA PRO A 442 14.57 19.99 3.53
C PRO A 442 16.08 20.14 3.37
N SER A 443 16.59 19.97 2.15
CA SER A 443 17.97 20.23 1.77
C SER A 443 18.11 21.64 1.17
N PHE A 444 19.30 22.18 1.21
CA PHE A 444 19.63 23.47 0.59
C PHE A 444 19.50 23.45 -0.94
N SER A 445 19.57 22.28 -1.57
CA SER A 445 19.41 22.08 -3.02
C SER A 445 17.95 22.08 -3.50
N GLY A 446 16.96 22.14 -2.57
CA GLY A 446 15.53 22.01 -2.89
C GLY A 446 15.00 20.58 -2.90
N ASP A 447 15.89 19.60 -2.72
CA ASP A 447 15.53 18.19 -2.50
C ASP A 447 15.25 17.92 -1.02
N PHE A 448 14.79 16.71 -0.71
CA PHE A 448 14.59 16.27 0.66
C PHE A 448 15.64 15.25 1.07
N MET A 449 16.19 15.39 2.26
CA MET A 449 16.96 14.33 2.91
C MET A 449 15.98 13.49 3.72
N CYS A 450 15.82 12.21 3.37
CA CYS A 450 14.87 11.31 4.00
C CYS A 450 15.58 10.11 4.60
N GLU A 451 15.22 9.77 5.84
CA GLU A 451 15.48 8.45 6.41
C GLU A 451 14.38 7.52 5.88
N VAL A 452 14.78 6.45 5.17
CA VAL A 452 13.88 5.56 4.46
C VAL A 452 13.85 4.17 5.06
N SER A 453 12.68 3.51 4.96
CA SER A 453 12.47 2.11 5.32
C SER A 453 11.45 1.46 4.40
N LEU A 454 11.27 0.14 4.52
CA LEU A 454 10.12 -0.53 3.89
C LEU A 454 8.82 -0.11 4.58
N PRO A 455 7.72 0.07 3.83
CA PRO A 455 6.43 0.43 4.42
C PRO A 455 5.91 -0.63 5.40
N ASN A 456 5.84 -1.88 4.98
CA ASN A 456 5.18 -2.95 5.72
C ASN A 456 5.63 -4.35 5.26
N ARG A 457 5.04 -5.37 5.87
CA ARG A 457 5.35 -6.77 5.59
C ARG A 457 5.00 -7.18 4.15
N GLU A 458 3.91 -6.65 3.59
CA GLU A 458 3.51 -6.93 2.20
C GLU A 458 4.62 -6.52 1.22
N ILE A 459 5.17 -5.32 1.38
CA ILE A 459 6.26 -4.80 0.54
C ILE A 459 7.56 -5.56 0.77
N SER A 460 7.86 -5.97 2.00
CA SER A 460 9.03 -6.83 2.27
C SER A 460 8.97 -8.13 1.48
N LEU A 461 7.78 -8.72 1.30
CA LEU A 461 7.61 -9.92 0.47
C LEU A 461 7.85 -9.65 -1.02
N VAL A 462 7.52 -8.43 -1.52
CA VAL A 462 7.87 -8.05 -2.91
C VAL A 462 9.38 -8.04 -3.09
N TYR A 463 10.09 -7.32 -2.22
CA TYR A 463 11.55 -7.26 -2.29
C TYR A 463 12.18 -8.66 -2.20
N ASN A 464 11.72 -9.48 -1.26
CA ASN A 464 12.19 -10.85 -1.13
C ASN A 464 11.98 -11.64 -2.42
N LYS A 465 10.80 -11.55 -3.04
CA LYS A 465 10.50 -12.26 -4.29
C LYS A 465 11.39 -11.79 -5.43
N GLU A 466 11.58 -10.50 -5.61
CA GLU A 466 12.42 -9.95 -6.69
C GLU A 466 13.91 -10.25 -6.47
N ILE A 467 14.38 -10.18 -5.22
CA ILE A 467 15.74 -10.62 -4.85
C ILE A 467 15.90 -12.11 -5.14
N LEU A 468 14.87 -12.92 -4.85
CA LEU A 468 14.84 -14.35 -5.10
C LEU A 468 14.83 -14.69 -6.58
N GLN A 469 14.05 -14.02 -7.42
CA GLN A 469 14.05 -14.24 -8.87
C GLN A 469 15.44 -14.02 -9.48
N ARG A 470 16.20 -13.09 -8.93
CA ARG A 470 17.59 -12.88 -9.34
C ARG A 470 18.48 -14.06 -8.95
N LEU A 471 18.23 -14.69 -7.80
CA LEU A 471 18.91 -15.92 -7.36
C LEU A 471 18.39 -17.16 -8.11
N GLU A 472 17.09 -17.26 -8.43
CA GLU A 472 16.49 -18.34 -9.23
C GLU A 472 17.15 -18.47 -10.61
N ASN A 473 17.48 -17.35 -11.25
CA ASN A 473 18.22 -17.36 -12.52
C ASN A 473 19.64 -17.90 -12.37
N LEU A 474 20.17 -17.96 -11.14
CA LEU A 474 21.49 -18.49 -10.80
C LEU A 474 21.44 -19.90 -10.21
N ILE A 475 20.27 -20.38 -9.77
CA ILE A 475 20.10 -21.67 -9.08
C ILE A 475 19.27 -22.62 -9.94
N PRO A 476 19.85 -23.73 -10.46
CA PRO A 476 19.08 -24.73 -11.18
C PRO A 476 17.94 -25.31 -10.31
N PRO A 477 16.75 -25.57 -10.86
CA PRO A 477 15.62 -26.14 -10.11
C PRO A 477 15.97 -27.45 -9.37
N SER A 478 16.82 -28.27 -9.94
CA SER A 478 17.32 -29.49 -9.31
C SER A 478 18.11 -29.25 -8.03
N THR A 479 18.85 -28.14 -7.98
CA THR A 479 19.62 -27.75 -6.79
C THR A 479 18.71 -27.24 -5.69
N ALA A 480 17.68 -26.45 -6.03
CA ALA A 480 16.67 -25.99 -5.06
C ALA A 480 15.94 -27.19 -4.40
N ILE A 481 15.54 -28.19 -5.19
CA ILE A 481 14.93 -29.43 -4.68
C ILE A 481 15.89 -30.16 -3.74
N SER A 482 17.16 -30.28 -4.12
CA SER A 482 18.18 -30.96 -3.32
C SER A 482 18.44 -30.25 -1.98
N VAL A 483 18.44 -28.92 -1.98
CA VAL A 483 18.52 -28.12 -0.74
C VAL A 483 17.28 -28.32 0.13
N GLN A 484 16.09 -28.33 -0.47
CA GLN A 484 14.84 -28.58 0.23
C GLN A 484 14.86 -29.93 0.95
N GLU A 485 15.25 -31.00 0.23
CA GLU A 485 15.36 -32.33 0.83
C GLU A 485 16.37 -32.35 1.98
N ALA A 486 17.54 -31.76 1.81
CA ALA A 486 18.58 -31.71 2.83
C ALA A 486 18.11 -30.96 4.10
N ILE A 487 17.47 -29.80 3.93
CA ILE A 487 17.08 -28.94 5.05
C ILE A 487 15.92 -29.54 5.86
N PHE A 488 14.97 -30.22 5.18
CA PHE A 488 13.84 -30.87 5.84
C PHE A 488 14.16 -32.27 6.39
N SER A 489 15.30 -32.86 6.01
CA SER A 489 15.76 -34.17 6.54
C SER A 489 16.79 -34.07 7.66
N GLY A 490 17.31 -32.88 7.95
CA GLY A 490 18.40 -32.71 8.92
C GLY A 490 19.78 -33.10 8.37
N ASP A 491 19.93 -33.23 7.03
CA ASP A 491 21.20 -33.64 6.39
C ASP A 491 22.11 -32.42 6.18
N ASN A 492 22.94 -32.13 7.19
CA ASN A 492 23.88 -31.02 7.17
C ASN A 492 24.99 -31.19 6.12
N ALA A 493 25.44 -32.43 5.86
CA ALA A 493 26.50 -32.68 4.88
C ALA A 493 26.01 -32.37 3.47
N ARG A 494 24.79 -32.81 3.13
CA ARG A 494 24.18 -32.53 1.84
C ARG A 494 23.85 -31.03 1.71
N LEU A 495 23.32 -30.40 2.74
CA LEU A 495 23.05 -28.95 2.76
C LEU A 495 24.33 -28.16 2.53
N LYS A 496 25.41 -28.47 3.27
CA LYS A 496 26.73 -27.87 3.09
C LYS A 496 27.21 -27.98 1.64
N ALA A 497 27.17 -29.21 1.07
CA ALA A 497 27.64 -29.46 -0.29
C ALA A 497 26.86 -28.62 -1.34
N GLN A 498 25.54 -28.54 -1.23
CA GLN A 498 24.70 -27.76 -2.14
C GLN A 498 24.96 -26.25 -2.02
N VAL A 499 25.00 -25.72 -0.81
CA VAL A 499 25.29 -24.31 -0.55
C VAL A 499 26.71 -23.95 -1.02
N GLN A 500 27.70 -24.83 -0.79
CA GLN A 500 29.07 -24.65 -1.25
C GLN A 500 29.16 -24.59 -2.78
N THR A 501 28.40 -25.45 -3.47
CA THR A 501 28.36 -25.48 -4.94
C THR A 501 27.78 -24.19 -5.49
N LEU A 502 26.66 -23.74 -4.90
CA LEU A 502 26.00 -22.47 -5.27
C LEU A 502 26.93 -21.27 -5.06
N LEU A 503 27.59 -21.18 -3.90
CA LEU A 503 28.55 -20.10 -3.64
C LEU A 503 29.69 -20.10 -4.64
N THR A 504 30.19 -21.27 -5.02
CA THR A 504 31.29 -21.39 -5.99
C THR A 504 30.88 -20.97 -7.39
N GLN A 505 29.66 -21.27 -7.80
CA GLN A 505 29.12 -20.95 -9.14
C GLN A 505 28.65 -19.51 -9.28
N SER A 506 28.05 -18.94 -8.20
CA SER A 506 27.40 -17.63 -8.24
C SER A 506 28.29 -16.46 -7.82
N VAL A 507 29.44 -16.70 -7.18
CA VAL A 507 30.22 -15.68 -6.46
C VAL A 507 31.56 -15.42 -7.15
N SER A 508 31.57 -14.96 -8.42
CA SER A 508 32.79 -14.41 -9.01
C SER A 508 33.11 -12.97 -8.57
N SER A 509 32.16 -12.25 -8.01
CA SER A 509 32.24 -10.82 -7.64
C SER A 509 32.10 -10.52 -6.15
N PHE A 510 31.96 -11.51 -5.27
CA PHE A 510 31.57 -11.30 -3.86
C PHE A 510 32.64 -11.69 -2.85
N ASP A 511 33.91 -11.63 -3.19
CA ASP A 511 35.02 -11.94 -2.25
C ASP A 511 35.07 -11.03 -1.01
N THR A 512 34.22 -9.99 -0.93
CA THR A 512 34.13 -9.03 0.17
C THR A 512 32.78 -9.04 0.90
N ALA A 513 31.90 -10.01 0.63
CA ALA A 513 30.56 -10.04 1.20
C ALA A 513 30.57 -10.09 2.73
N GLY A 514 29.79 -9.19 3.34
CA GLY A 514 29.52 -9.18 4.79
C GLY A 514 28.40 -10.17 5.16
N GLU A 515 28.12 -10.30 6.45
CA GLU A 515 27.07 -11.18 7.01
C GLU A 515 25.70 -10.96 6.34
N ASN A 516 25.35 -9.72 6.02
CA ASN A 516 24.11 -9.36 5.35
C ASN A 516 23.92 -10.02 3.97
N PHE A 517 25.01 -10.22 3.23
CA PHE A 517 24.95 -10.94 1.95
C PHE A 517 24.55 -12.40 2.14
N TYR A 518 25.20 -13.10 3.07
CA TYR A 518 24.91 -14.51 3.32
C TYR A 518 23.51 -14.70 3.92
N HIS A 519 23.05 -13.73 4.73
CA HIS A 519 21.69 -13.72 5.23
C HIS A 519 20.68 -13.61 4.08
N GLY A 520 20.86 -12.65 3.17
CA GLY A 520 20.01 -12.50 1.97
C GLY A 520 20.05 -13.73 1.06
N PHE A 521 21.24 -14.31 0.84
CA PHE A 521 21.44 -15.53 0.06
C PHE A 521 20.70 -16.73 0.67
N MET A 522 20.87 -16.99 1.97
CA MET A 522 20.20 -18.08 2.67
C MET A 522 18.69 -17.87 2.78
N LEU A 523 18.26 -16.65 3.05
CA LEU A 523 16.85 -16.29 3.07
C LEU A 523 16.22 -16.55 1.70
N GLY A 524 16.91 -16.15 0.64
CA GLY A 524 16.55 -16.41 -0.74
C GLY A 524 16.39 -17.88 -1.03
N LEU A 525 17.39 -18.66 -0.70
CA LEU A 525 17.39 -20.10 -0.87
C LEU A 525 16.23 -20.77 -0.10
N CYS A 526 15.98 -20.35 1.14
CA CYS A 526 14.88 -20.87 1.96
C CYS A 526 13.50 -20.52 1.43
N ALA A 527 13.33 -19.37 0.81
CA ALA A 527 12.04 -18.95 0.27
C ALA A 527 11.67 -19.67 -1.05
N LEU A 528 12.64 -20.30 -1.73
CA LEU A 528 12.39 -21.22 -2.85
C LEU A 528 11.80 -22.57 -2.38
N LEU A 529 11.88 -22.86 -1.07
CA LEU A 529 11.45 -24.14 -0.53
C LEU A 529 9.91 -24.19 -0.40
N GLY A 530 9.29 -25.19 -0.99
CA GLY A 530 7.86 -25.44 -0.86
C GLY A 530 7.48 -25.93 0.55
N GLY A 531 6.25 -25.69 0.97
CA GLY A 531 5.68 -26.28 2.19
C GLY A 531 5.99 -25.57 3.50
N ALA A 532 6.66 -24.40 3.49
CA ALA A 532 6.94 -23.62 4.69
C ALA A 532 6.78 -22.11 4.48
N PHE A 533 6.40 -21.42 5.54
CA PHE A 533 6.48 -19.96 5.63
C PHE A 533 7.86 -19.55 6.14
N VAL A 534 8.57 -18.76 5.38
CA VAL A 534 9.88 -18.22 5.76
C VAL A 534 9.71 -16.87 6.46
N THR A 535 10.34 -16.70 7.60
CA THR A 535 10.44 -15.43 8.33
C THR A 535 11.89 -15.17 8.71
N SER A 536 12.29 -13.91 8.79
CA SER A 536 13.64 -13.54 9.21
C SER A 536 13.63 -12.38 10.20
N ASN A 537 14.68 -12.31 11.02
CA ASN A 537 14.94 -11.22 11.97
C ASN A 537 13.76 -10.92 12.93
N ARG A 538 13.06 -11.96 13.44
CA ARG A 538 11.95 -11.80 14.39
C ARG A 538 12.34 -12.24 15.79
N GLU A 539 11.72 -11.62 16.77
CA GLU A 539 11.87 -11.99 18.18
C GLU A 539 11.18 -13.33 18.46
N SER A 540 11.91 -14.26 19.06
CA SER A 540 11.41 -15.52 19.60
C SER A 540 12.29 -15.97 20.76
N GLY A 541 11.70 -16.44 21.87
CA GLY A 541 12.43 -16.75 23.09
C GLY A 541 13.12 -15.50 23.67
N ASP A 542 14.40 -15.62 23.95
CA ASP A 542 15.22 -14.58 24.60
C ASP A 542 16.04 -13.75 23.60
N GLY A 543 15.62 -13.69 22.31
CA GLY A 543 16.34 -12.93 21.30
C GLY A 543 15.67 -12.94 19.92
N ARG A 544 16.47 -12.63 18.89
CA ARG A 544 16.03 -12.52 17.49
C ARG A 544 16.79 -13.55 16.66
N TYR A 545 16.04 -14.44 15.96
CA TYR A 545 16.61 -15.42 15.04
C TYR A 545 16.86 -14.82 13.65
N ASP A 546 17.81 -15.37 12.89
CA ASP A 546 18.08 -14.92 11.54
C ASP A 546 17.01 -15.42 10.55
N ILE A 547 16.76 -16.72 10.46
CA ILE A 547 15.77 -17.30 9.54
C ILE A 547 14.98 -18.41 10.25
N GLN A 548 13.66 -18.40 10.07
CA GLN A 548 12.75 -19.46 10.53
C GLN A 548 11.85 -19.91 9.37
N LEU A 549 11.71 -21.23 9.20
CA LEU A 549 10.72 -21.84 8.33
C LEU A 549 9.63 -22.49 9.17
N LYS A 550 8.42 -21.95 9.09
CA LYS A 550 7.23 -22.48 9.76
C LYS A 550 6.47 -23.37 8.78
N PRO A 551 6.29 -24.67 9.05
CA PRO A 551 5.64 -25.56 8.11
C PRO A 551 4.18 -25.16 7.86
N THR A 552 3.74 -25.25 6.61
CA THR A 552 2.34 -25.03 6.19
C THR A 552 1.53 -26.31 6.16
N GLN A 553 2.20 -27.47 6.21
CA GLN A 553 1.57 -28.80 6.18
C GLN A 553 1.91 -29.58 7.46
N LYS A 554 0.94 -30.34 7.96
CA LYS A 554 1.16 -31.22 9.11
C LYS A 554 2.17 -32.32 8.73
N GLY A 555 3.18 -32.52 9.58
CA GLY A 555 4.20 -33.54 9.41
C GLY A 555 5.53 -33.04 8.87
N LEU A 556 5.60 -31.82 8.31
CA LEU A 556 6.87 -31.19 8.00
C LEU A 556 7.54 -30.61 9.26
N PRO A 557 8.87 -30.64 9.37
CA PRO A 557 9.59 -30.02 10.47
C PRO A 557 9.59 -28.50 10.38
N GLY A 558 9.68 -27.83 11.53
CA GLY A 558 10.10 -26.44 11.59
C GLY A 558 11.61 -26.32 11.48
N ILE A 559 12.09 -25.24 10.89
CA ILE A 559 13.52 -25.01 10.70
C ILE A 559 13.90 -23.67 11.33
N LEU A 560 15.04 -23.67 12.03
CA LEU A 560 15.68 -22.46 12.54
C LEU A 560 17.11 -22.41 12.01
N ILE A 561 17.52 -21.27 11.49
CA ILE A 561 18.86 -21.05 10.96
C ILE A 561 19.43 -19.78 11.61
N GLU A 562 20.62 -19.91 12.15
CA GLU A 562 21.45 -18.79 12.63
C GLU A 562 22.69 -18.73 11.77
N LEU A 563 23.06 -17.52 11.34
CA LEU A 563 24.14 -17.27 10.39
C LEU A 563 25.30 -16.55 11.08
N LYS A 564 26.52 -16.89 10.70
CA LYS A 564 27.72 -16.14 11.07
C LYS A 564 28.62 -16.00 9.86
N ALA A 565 29.26 -14.87 9.73
CA ALA A 565 30.23 -14.63 8.65
C ALA A 565 31.49 -13.97 9.19
N GLU A 566 32.63 -14.54 8.84
CA GLU A 566 33.93 -13.99 9.21
C GLU A 566 34.92 -14.16 8.05
N LYS A 567 35.75 -13.15 7.78
CA LYS A 567 36.68 -13.18 6.65
C LYS A 567 37.93 -14.01 6.99
N ASN A 568 38.45 -14.71 6.00
CA ASN A 568 39.72 -15.44 6.06
C ASN A 568 39.82 -16.52 7.15
N CYS A 569 38.72 -17.21 7.45
CA CYS A 569 38.71 -18.32 8.40
C CYS A 569 39.41 -19.59 7.84
N SER A 570 40.14 -20.27 8.72
CA SER A 570 40.52 -21.67 8.48
C SER A 570 39.29 -22.58 8.58
N ASP A 571 39.36 -23.79 8.06
CA ASP A 571 38.25 -24.75 8.12
C ASP A 571 37.87 -25.11 9.57
N GLU A 572 38.84 -25.17 10.49
CA GLU A 572 38.60 -25.39 11.91
C GLU A 572 37.89 -24.20 12.58
N GLN A 573 38.29 -22.97 12.23
CA GLN A 573 37.62 -21.75 12.72
C GLN A 573 36.19 -21.68 12.21
N LEU A 574 35.97 -21.98 10.93
CA LEU A 574 34.66 -21.96 10.30
C LEU A 574 33.72 -22.99 10.91
N LYS A 575 34.23 -24.18 11.21
CA LYS A 575 33.48 -25.21 11.95
C LYS A 575 33.07 -24.75 13.34
N LYS A 576 33.99 -24.17 14.09
CA LYS A 576 33.70 -23.64 15.43
C LYS A 576 32.69 -22.49 15.37
N LEU A 577 32.73 -21.66 14.32
CA LEU A 577 31.78 -20.58 14.11
C LEU A 577 30.37 -21.09 13.84
N SER A 578 30.21 -22.16 13.05
CA SER A 578 28.90 -22.80 12.83
C SER A 578 28.33 -23.46 14.09
N GLU A 579 29.18 -24.08 14.90
CA GLU A 579 28.79 -24.62 16.22
C GLU A 579 28.35 -23.49 17.16
N THR A 580 29.03 -22.34 17.14
CA THR A 580 28.64 -21.15 17.94
C THR A 580 27.27 -20.60 17.49
N ALA A 581 27.00 -20.55 16.19
CA ALA A 581 25.68 -20.16 15.67
C ALA A 581 24.58 -21.13 16.15
N LEU A 582 24.82 -22.43 16.07
CA LEU A 582 23.90 -23.45 16.57
C LEU A 582 23.64 -23.31 18.08
N GLN A 583 24.69 -23.07 18.88
CA GLN A 583 24.59 -22.87 20.32
C GLN A 583 23.73 -21.63 20.64
N GLN A 584 23.85 -20.54 19.87
CA GLN A 584 23.05 -19.34 20.04
C GLN A 584 21.56 -19.61 19.92
N ILE A 585 21.12 -20.45 18.96
CA ILE A 585 19.70 -20.85 18.81
C ILE A 585 19.20 -21.51 20.11
N ASN A 586 20.00 -22.39 20.70
CA ASN A 586 19.65 -23.10 21.92
C ASN A 586 19.61 -22.18 23.15
N ASP A 587 20.63 -21.36 23.34
CA ASP A 587 20.77 -20.45 24.49
C ASP A 587 19.64 -19.40 24.50
N LYS A 588 19.21 -18.94 23.33
CA LYS A 588 18.15 -17.95 23.14
C LYS A 588 16.76 -18.52 22.97
N LYS A 589 16.62 -19.86 22.95
CA LYS A 589 15.33 -20.58 22.85
C LYS A 589 14.47 -20.11 21.67
N TYR A 590 15.07 -19.95 20.51
CA TYR A 590 14.38 -19.44 19.31
C TYR A 590 13.23 -20.33 18.83
N GLU A 591 13.19 -21.63 19.25
CA GLU A 591 12.12 -22.55 18.94
C GLU A 591 10.76 -22.22 19.61
N THR A 592 10.70 -21.26 20.51
CA THR A 592 9.50 -20.94 21.30
C THR A 592 8.27 -20.68 20.43
N GLU A 593 8.41 -19.91 19.34
CA GLU A 593 7.30 -19.63 18.42
C GLU A 593 6.80 -20.90 17.71
N LEU A 594 7.71 -21.73 17.20
CA LEU A 594 7.37 -22.98 16.52
C LEU A 594 6.71 -23.98 17.47
N THR A 595 7.23 -24.11 18.67
CA THR A 595 6.69 -25.00 19.70
C THR A 595 5.28 -24.57 20.11
N THR A 596 5.06 -23.28 20.33
CA THR A 596 3.74 -22.72 20.65
C THR A 596 2.75 -22.92 19.49
N ALA A 597 3.23 -22.93 18.24
CA ALA A 597 2.42 -23.24 17.06
C ALA A 597 2.15 -24.76 16.88
N GLY A 598 2.63 -25.61 17.77
CA GLY A 598 2.40 -27.06 17.76
C GLY A 598 3.29 -27.87 16.82
N VAL A 599 4.40 -27.29 16.36
CA VAL A 599 5.40 -27.99 15.55
C VAL A 599 6.15 -28.98 16.43
N ARG A 600 6.14 -30.28 16.06
CA ARG A 600 6.72 -31.36 16.86
C ARG A 600 8.19 -31.61 16.61
N THR A 601 8.61 -31.49 15.36
CA THR A 601 10.00 -31.71 14.95
C THR A 601 10.58 -30.36 14.50
N ILE A 602 11.71 -29.97 15.05
CA ILE A 602 12.39 -28.72 14.73
C ILE A 602 13.86 -29.04 14.49
N TYR A 603 14.37 -28.73 13.28
CA TYR A 603 15.80 -28.78 13.00
C TYR A 603 16.41 -27.39 13.19
N LYS A 604 17.57 -27.34 13.82
CA LYS A 604 18.33 -26.12 14.12
C LYS A 604 19.64 -26.16 13.36
N TYR A 605 19.91 -25.14 12.57
CA TYR A 605 21.10 -25.03 11.75
C TYR A 605 21.93 -23.82 12.16
N GLY A 606 23.19 -24.05 12.53
CA GLY A 606 24.20 -23.02 12.60
C GLY A 606 25.01 -23.01 11.29
N VAL A 607 24.95 -21.94 10.53
CA VAL A 607 25.62 -21.85 9.22
C VAL A 607 26.66 -20.75 9.27
N ALA A 608 27.91 -21.08 8.94
CA ALA A 608 29.04 -20.15 8.96
C ALA A 608 29.64 -19.99 7.58
N PHE A 609 29.99 -18.75 7.23
CA PHE A 609 30.54 -18.39 5.92
C PHE A 609 31.90 -17.70 6.03
N SER A 610 32.79 -17.96 5.08
CA SER A 610 34.05 -17.23 4.90
C SER A 610 34.39 -17.18 3.40
N GLY A 611 34.10 -16.07 2.73
CA GLY A 611 34.21 -15.96 1.28
C GLY A 611 33.34 -17.02 0.58
N LYS A 612 33.94 -17.89 -0.24
CA LYS A 612 33.24 -18.99 -0.91
C LYS A 612 33.06 -20.24 -0.06
N LYS A 613 33.57 -20.28 1.16
CA LYS A 613 33.47 -21.44 2.06
C LYS A 613 32.23 -21.35 2.94
N VAL A 614 31.60 -22.50 3.19
CA VAL A 614 30.50 -22.65 4.12
C VAL A 614 30.68 -23.87 5.03
N GLU A 615 30.23 -23.76 6.25
CA GLU A 615 30.16 -24.86 7.21
C GLU A 615 28.77 -24.88 7.85
N VAL A 616 28.24 -26.08 8.10
CA VAL A 616 26.89 -26.27 8.60
C VAL A 616 26.90 -27.23 9.78
N ALA A 617 26.47 -26.75 10.95
CA ALA A 617 26.16 -27.55 12.12
C ALA A 617 24.65 -27.75 12.24
N VAL A 618 24.19 -28.92 12.70
CA VAL A 618 22.76 -29.24 12.89
C VAL A 618 22.52 -29.81 14.28
N GLY A 619 21.37 -29.47 14.87
CA GLY A 619 20.93 -29.94 16.17
C GLY A 619 19.42 -30.18 16.30
#